data_0049f0fec15292759e06a849f24014f3
#
_entry.id   0049f0fec15292759e06a849f24014f3
#
_cell.length_a   1.000
_cell.length_b   1.000
_cell.length_c   1.000
_cell.angle_alpha   90.00
_cell.angle_beta   90.00
_cell.angle_gamma   90.00
#
_symmetry.space_group_name_H-M   'P 1'
#
loop_
_entity.id
_entity.type
_entity.pdbx_description
1 polymer ?
#
loop_
_entity_poly.entity_id
_entity_poly.type
_entity_poly.pdbx_seq_one_letter_code
_entity_poly.pdbx_strand_id
1 'polypeptide(L)'
;MGKLFVISAPSGTGKTSLIKSALEDERASSCKLGISCTTRSKRPKEIDGVSYFFISKKEFDRKVKNEEFLEYAEVFGNLYGTPRDWVLSTLEKKEDVILELDIQGALQVKQTFPDAITIFIIPPCYEDLEKRLQNRDQDSAEVIKSRLKEAKKEVLDGKNFDSMIVNNEFNKALQD
;
A
#
# COMPACT_ATOMS: atom_id res chain seq x y z
N MET A 1 -14.43 -10.68 -14.61
CA MET A 1 -13.32 -9.80 -14.24
C MET A 1 -12.61 -10.43 -13.06
N GLY A 2 -11.30 -10.24 -12.92
CA GLY A 2 -10.58 -10.53 -11.69
C GLY A 2 -11.06 -9.64 -10.54
N LYS A 3 -10.66 -9.95 -9.32
CA LYS A 3 -10.97 -9.16 -8.12
C LYS A 3 -9.86 -8.13 -7.86
N LEU A 4 -10.25 -6.97 -7.35
CA LEU A 4 -9.33 -5.91 -6.92
C LEU A 4 -9.25 -5.89 -5.41
N PHE A 5 -8.07 -6.16 -4.86
CA PHE A 5 -7.78 -6.07 -3.44
C PHE A 5 -6.93 -4.82 -3.17
N VAL A 6 -7.29 -4.08 -2.17
CA VAL A 6 -6.54 -2.88 -1.74
C VAL A 6 -6.13 -3.07 -0.29
N ILE A 7 -4.83 -3.15 -0.07
CA ILE A 7 -4.27 -3.37 1.26
C ILE A 7 -3.60 -2.09 1.73
N SER A 8 -4.05 -1.58 2.87
CA SER A 8 -3.48 -0.42 3.53
C SER A 8 -3.07 -0.72 4.97
N ALA A 9 -2.20 0.09 5.51
CA ALA A 9 -1.72 -0.04 6.88
C ALA A 9 -0.92 1.18 7.30
N PRO A 10 -0.84 1.50 8.58
CA PRO A 10 0.14 2.44 9.11
C PRO A 10 1.56 2.01 8.81
N SER A 11 2.42 3.00 8.60
CA SER A 11 3.86 2.74 8.36
C SER A 11 4.46 1.94 9.53
N GLY A 12 5.20 0.86 9.21
CA GLY A 12 5.82 0.00 10.24
C GLY A 12 5.00 -1.23 10.65
N THR A 13 3.77 -1.37 10.18
CA THR A 13 2.88 -2.50 10.53
C THR A 13 3.30 -3.84 9.92
N GLY A 14 4.16 -3.85 8.88
CA GLY A 14 4.60 -5.07 8.20
C GLY A 14 3.81 -5.42 6.94
N LYS A 15 3.02 -4.49 6.40
CA LYS A 15 2.19 -4.64 5.19
C LYS A 15 2.92 -5.30 4.02
N THR A 16 4.03 -4.70 3.57
CA THR A 16 4.82 -5.21 2.44
C THR A 16 5.32 -6.65 2.64
N SER A 17 5.70 -7.00 3.87
CA SER A 17 6.17 -8.36 4.19
C SER A 17 5.02 -9.37 4.11
N LEU A 18 3.84 -9.02 4.65
CA LEU A 18 2.64 -9.87 4.58
C LEU A 18 2.19 -10.08 3.13
N ILE A 19 2.13 -9.00 2.33
CA ILE A 19 1.74 -9.09 0.91
C ILE A 19 2.71 -9.99 0.14
N LYS A 20 4.03 -9.85 0.35
CA LYS A 20 5.02 -10.69 -0.32
C LYS A 20 4.85 -12.17 0.04
N SER A 21 4.70 -12.48 1.33
CA SER A 21 4.48 -13.86 1.75
C SER A 21 3.14 -14.42 1.29
N ALA A 22 2.08 -13.60 1.22
CA ALA A 22 0.80 -14.01 0.65
C ALA A 22 0.92 -14.37 -0.84
N LEU A 23 1.71 -13.60 -1.61
CA LEU A 23 1.94 -13.85 -3.04
C LEU A 23 2.82 -15.10 -3.31
N GLU A 24 3.56 -15.59 -2.31
CA GLU A 24 4.31 -16.85 -2.39
C GLU A 24 3.43 -18.09 -2.13
N ASP A 25 2.21 -17.90 -1.60
CA ASP A 25 1.24 -18.98 -1.37
C ASP A 25 0.57 -19.39 -2.69
N GLU A 26 0.45 -20.71 -2.92
CA GLU A 26 -0.19 -21.25 -4.13
C GLU A 26 -1.64 -20.79 -4.29
N ARG A 27 -2.34 -20.48 -3.21
CA ARG A 27 -3.71 -19.94 -3.21
C ARG A 27 -3.80 -18.56 -3.86
N ALA A 28 -2.71 -17.81 -3.86
CA ALA A 28 -2.62 -16.48 -4.47
C ALA A 28 -1.96 -16.50 -5.86
N SER A 29 -1.81 -17.66 -6.49
CA SER A 29 -1.12 -17.83 -7.79
C SER A 29 -1.71 -16.99 -8.93
N SER A 30 -3.00 -16.67 -8.86
CA SER A 30 -3.68 -15.76 -9.82
C SER A 30 -3.52 -14.28 -9.50
N CYS A 31 -2.99 -13.94 -8.31
CA CYS A 31 -2.87 -12.56 -7.87
C CYS A 31 -1.63 -11.88 -8.46
N LYS A 32 -1.77 -10.64 -8.91
CA LYS A 32 -0.70 -9.77 -9.40
C LYS A 32 -0.57 -8.56 -8.51
N LEU A 33 0.66 -8.24 -8.09
CA LEU A 33 0.94 -7.02 -7.33
C LEU A 33 1.03 -5.83 -8.29
N GLY A 34 0.20 -4.82 -8.05
CA GLY A 34 0.31 -3.55 -8.77
C GLY A 34 1.54 -2.76 -8.31
N ILE A 35 2.31 -2.27 -9.27
CA ILE A 35 3.50 -1.46 -9.02
C ILE A 35 3.15 0.00 -9.25
N SER A 36 3.20 0.81 -8.18
CA SER A 36 2.91 2.24 -8.25
C SER A 36 4.10 3.03 -8.78
N CYS A 37 3.82 4.18 -9.40
CA CYS A 37 4.81 5.23 -9.67
C CYS A 37 5.06 6.05 -8.41
N THR A 38 6.28 6.58 -8.26
CA THR A 38 6.58 7.54 -7.19
C THR A 38 7.63 8.57 -7.65
N THR A 39 7.53 9.78 -7.09
CA THR A 39 8.55 10.83 -7.25
C THR A 39 9.64 10.76 -6.18
N ARG A 40 9.51 9.87 -5.19
CA ARG A 40 10.51 9.65 -4.15
C ARG A 40 11.79 9.05 -4.75
N SER A 41 12.93 9.47 -4.25
CA SER A 41 14.21 8.83 -4.60
C SER A 41 14.25 7.36 -4.18
N LYS A 42 14.85 6.53 -5.03
CA LYS A 42 15.03 5.10 -4.81
C LYS A 42 15.92 4.83 -3.59
N ARG A 43 15.50 3.95 -2.70
CA ARG A 43 16.32 3.46 -1.59
C ARG A 43 17.32 2.39 -2.06
N PRO A 44 18.42 2.13 -1.32
CA PRO A 44 19.49 1.21 -1.76
C PRO A 44 19.03 -0.21 -2.15
N LYS A 45 17.99 -0.74 -1.48
CA LYS A 45 17.49 -2.11 -1.70
C LYS A 45 16.28 -2.18 -2.65
N GLU A 46 15.80 -1.05 -3.14
CA GLU A 46 14.67 -1.00 -4.05
C GLU A 46 15.12 -1.16 -5.50
N ILE A 47 14.27 -1.75 -6.33
CA ILE A 47 14.52 -1.98 -7.76
C ILE A 47 13.43 -1.28 -8.55
N ASP A 48 13.85 -0.46 -9.54
CA ASP A 48 12.91 0.20 -10.45
C ASP A 48 12.13 -0.82 -11.28
N GLY A 49 10.83 -0.59 -11.43
CA GLY A 49 9.92 -1.53 -12.09
C GLY A 49 9.54 -2.75 -11.26
N VAL A 50 10.09 -2.90 -10.05
CA VAL A 50 9.75 -3.99 -9.11
C VAL A 50 9.20 -3.45 -7.80
N SER A 51 9.90 -2.51 -7.17
CA SER A 51 9.44 -1.88 -5.93
C SER A 51 8.48 -0.73 -6.21
N TYR A 52 8.85 0.10 -7.16
CA TYR A 52 8.11 1.23 -7.71
C TYR A 52 8.63 1.53 -9.11
N PHE A 53 7.86 2.28 -9.90
CA PHE A 53 8.37 3.04 -11.04
C PHE A 53 8.83 4.40 -10.51
N PHE A 54 10.15 4.64 -10.45
CA PHE A 54 10.71 5.90 -9.96
C PHE A 54 10.75 6.91 -11.09
N ILE A 55 9.84 7.89 -11.06
CA ILE A 55 9.67 8.89 -12.11
C ILE A 55 9.89 10.31 -11.62
N SER A 56 10.20 11.23 -12.52
CA SER A 56 10.32 12.64 -12.18
C SER A 56 8.96 13.26 -11.85
N LYS A 57 8.98 14.36 -11.07
CA LYS A 57 7.75 15.14 -10.79
C LYS A 57 7.07 15.58 -12.08
N LYS A 58 7.84 16.04 -13.08
CA LYS A 58 7.31 16.46 -14.38
C LYS A 58 6.56 15.34 -15.10
N GLU A 59 7.10 14.13 -15.05
CA GLU A 59 6.46 12.96 -15.64
C GLU A 59 5.20 12.54 -14.85
N PHE A 60 5.25 12.62 -13.52
CA PHE A 60 4.10 12.35 -12.67
C PHE A 60 2.95 13.34 -12.98
N ASP A 61 3.25 14.64 -13.02
CA ASP A 61 2.28 15.72 -13.32
C ASP A 61 1.66 15.52 -14.74
N ARG A 62 2.46 15.06 -15.72
CA ARG A 62 1.97 14.70 -17.05
C ARG A 62 0.95 13.54 -16.98
N LYS A 63 1.29 12.50 -16.21
CA LYS A 63 0.42 11.32 -16.04
C LYS A 63 -0.90 11.68 -15.35
N VAL A 64 -0.86 12.54 -14.32
CA VAL A 64 -2.07 13.06 -13.66
C VAL A 64 -2.93 13.82 -14.67
N LYS A 65 -2.35 14.72 -15.46
CA LYS A 65 -3.07 15.51 -16.46
C LYS A 65 -3.73 14.65 -17.54
N ASN A 66 -3.12 13.51 -17.86
CA ASN A 66 -3.63 12.56 -18.86
C ASN A 66 -4.56 11.49 -18.25
N GLU A 67 -4.90 11.58 -16.96
CA GLU A 67 -5.73 10.60 -16.23
C GLU A 67 -5.18 9.16 -16.28
N GLU A 68 -3.84 9.02 -16.35
CA GLU A 68 -3.16 7.71 -16.46
C GLU A 68 -3.11 6.96 -15.11
N PHE A 69 -3.52 7.58 -13.99
CA PHE A 69 -3.57 6.94 -12.68
C PHE A 69 -4.98 6.51 -12.29
N LEU A 70 -5.07 5.36 -11.64
CA LEU A 70 -6.27 4.85 -11.00
C LEU A 70 -6.61 5.67 -9.75
N GLU A 71 -5.59 5.95 -8.96
CA GLU A 71 -5.54 6.80 -7.80
C GLU A 71 -4.16 7.47 -7.72
N TYR A 72 -4.06 8.58 -7.02
CA TYR A 72 -2.78 9.17 -6.64
C TYR A 72 -2.91 9.97 -5.35
N ALA A 73 -1.82 10.03 -4.58
CA ALA A 73 -1.77 10.74 -3.31
C ALA A 73 -0.37 11.33 -3.06
N GLU A 74 -0.32 12.34 -2.22
CA GLU A 74 0.93 12.85 -1.64
C GLU A 74 1.13 12.27 -0.24
N VAL A 75 2.26 11.59 -0.03
CA VAL A 75 2.62 10.97 1.23
C VAL A 75 4.01 11.44 1.63
N PHE A 76 4.12 12.14 2.76
CA PHE A 76 5.39 12.71 3.26
C PHE A 76 6.16 13.52 2.21
N GLY A 77 5.47 14.39 1.45
CA GLY A 77 6.07 15.26 0.44
C GLY A 77 6.48 14.57 -0.85
N ASN A 78 6.11 13.31 -1.07
CA ASN A 78 6.34 12.59 -2.32
C ASN A 78 5.01 12.14 -2.92
N LEU A 79 4.94 12.11 -4.23
CA LEU A 79 3.77 11.67 -4.96
C LEU A 79 3.85 10.15 -5.23
N TYR A 80 2.69 9.50 -5.13
CA TYR A 80 2.49 8.09 -5.45
C TYR A 80 1.25 7.96 -6.31
N GLY A 81 1.24 7.04 -7.27
CA GLY A 81 0.06 6.81 -8.11
C GLY A 81 0.12 5.47 -8.81
N THR A 82 -1.01 4.81 -8.92
CA THR A 82 -1.13 3.47 -9.51
C THR A 82 -1.51 3.57 -10.99
N PRO A 83 -0.74 2.98 -11.93
CA PRO A 83 -1.07 2.99 -13.35
C PRO A 83 -2.42 2.34 -13.64
N ARG A 84 -3.36 3.11 -14.19
CA ARG A 84 -4.75 2.70 -14.42
C ARG A 84 -4.88 1.57 -15.42
N ASP A 85 -4.26 1.71 -16.59
CA ASP A 85 -4.43 0.77 -17.69
C ASP A 85 -3.91 -0.62 -17.37
N TRP A 86 -2.82 -0.68 -16.59
CA TRP A 86 -2.27 -1.96 -16.14
C TRP A 86 -3.27 -2.69 -15.22
N VAL A 87 -3.88 -1.99 -14.27
CA VAL A 87 -4.87 -2.59 -13.37
C VAL A 87 -6.07 -3.10 -14.16
N LEU A 88 -6.65 -2.26 -15.02
CA LEU A 88 -7.83 -2.61 -15.79
C LEU A 88 -7.58 -3.81 -16.71
N SER A 89 -6.48 -3.78 -17.47
CA SER A 89 -6.13 -4.86 -18.41
C SER A 89 -5.84 -6.19 -17.69
N THR A 90 -5.31 -6.13 -16.46
CA THR A 90 -5.06 -7.33 -15.64
C THR A 90 -6.39 -7.94 -15.15
N LEU A 91 -7.29 -7.10 -14.64
CA LEU A 91 -8.62 -7.54 -14.18
C LEU A 91 -9.46 -8.12 -15.34
N GLU A 92 -9.36 -7.57 -16.56
CA GLU A 92 -10.03 -8.08 -17.77
C GLU A 92 -9.57 -9.49 -18.15
N LYS A 93 -8.29 -9.82 -17.90
CA LYS A 93 -7.72 -11.16 -18.09
C LYS A 93 -8.17 -12.17 -17.04
N LYS A 94 -9.05 -11.77 -16.10
CA LYS A 94 -9.50 -12.56 -14.93
C LYS A 94 -8.38 -12.89 -13.93
N GLU A 95 -7.31 -12.11 -13.94
CA GLU A 95 -6.27 -12.14 -12.90
C GLU A 95 -6.68 -11.19 -11.77
N ASP A 96 -6.45 -11.61 -10.54
CA ASP A 96 -6.71 -10.77 -9.37
C ASP A 96 -5.58 -9.76 -9.17
N VAL A 97 -5.91 -8.56 -8.71
CA VAL A 97 -4.92 -7.49 -8.48
C VAL A 97 -4.89 -7.13 -7.00
N ILE A 98 -3.68 -7.06 -6.44
CA ILE A 98 -3.40 -6.53 -5.11
C ILE A 98 -2.73 -5.16 -5.28
N LEU A 99 -3.29 -4.14 -4.66
CA LEU A 99 -2.68 -2.80 -4.55
C LEU A 99 -2.22 -2.56 -3.13
N GLU A 100 -0.95 -2.18 -2.98
CA GLU A 100 -0.36 -1.73 -1.73
C GLU A 100 -0.40 -0.21 -1.66
N LEU A 101 -1.41 0.36 -1.00
CA LEU A 101 -1.66 1.80 -0.97
C LEU A 101 -1.58 2.38 0.45
N ASP A 102 -1.48 3.71 0.52
CA ASP A 102 -1.84 4.43 1.73
C ASP A 102 -3.36 4.56 1.85
N ILE A 103 -3.84 5.11 2.94
CA ILE A 103 -5.26 5.18 3.21
C ILE A 103 -6.01 6.11 2.24
N GLN A 104 -5.37 7.20 1.80
CA GLN A 104 -5.97 8.15 0.86
C GLN A 104 -6.21 7.49 -0.50
N GLY A 105 -5.18 6.79 -1.02
CA GLY A 105 -5.29 6.03 -2.26
C GLY A 105 -6.32 4.90 -2.16
N ALA A 106 -6.36 4.18 -1.04
CA ALA A 106 -7.34 3.13 -0.81
C ALA A 106 -8.79 3.65 -0.86
N LEU A 107 -9.05 4.79 -0.23
CA LEU A 107 -10.37 5.42 -0.26
C LEU A 107 -10.76 5.92 -1.65
N GLN A 108 -9.81 6.48 -2.42
CA GLN A 108 -10.04 6.86 -3.82
C GLN A 108 -10.41 5.65 -4.67
N VAL A 109 -9.68 4.54 -4.54
CA VAL A 109 -10.02 3.30 -5.26
C VAL A 109 -11.41 2.82 -4.88
N LYS A 110 -11.75 2.78 -3.59
CA LYS A 110 -13.09 2.33 -3.15
C LYS A 110 -14.23 3.19 -3.69
N GLN A 111 -14.02 4.49 -3.90
CA GLN A 111 -15.00 5.39 -4.51
C GLN A 111 -15.21 5.09 -6.00
N THR A 112 -14.14 4.79 -6.75
CA THR A 112 -14.20 4.53 -8.20
C THR A 112 -14.49 3.07 -8.54
N PHE A 113 -14.13 2.16 -7.63
CA PHE A 113 -14.37 0.71 -7.70
C PHE A 113 -15.05 0.22 -6.42
N PRO A 114 -16.37 0.39 -6.27
CA PRO A 114 -17.10 -0.01 -5.06
C PRO A 114 -16.96 -1.50 -4.70
N ASP A 115 -16.75 -2.35 -5.71
CA ASP A 115 -16.56 -3.79 -5.55
C ASP A 115 -15.12 -4.18 -5.14
N ALA A 116 -14.19 -3.22 -5.06
CA ALA A 116 -12.85 -3.48 -4.55
C ALA A 116 -12.91 -3.92 -3.08
N ILE A 117 -12.19 -4.97 -2.74
CA ILE A 117 -12.09 -5.50 -1.38
C ILE A 117 -10.96 -4.77 -0.67
N THR A 118 -11.30 -4.02 0.38
CA THR A 118 -10.33 -3.23 1.13
C THR A 118 -9.96 -3.91 2.45
N ILE A 119 -8.65 -4.04 2.70
CA ILE A 119 -8.09 -4.70 3.89
C ILE A 119 -7.18 -3.71 4.60
N PHE A 120 -7.39 -3.51 5.89
CA PHE A 120 -6.56 -2.65 6.71
C PHE A 120 -5.78 -3.45 7.73
N ILE A 121 -4.45 -3.40 7.67
CA ILE A 121 -3.57 -4.10 8.61
C ILE A 121 -3.21 -3.16 9.75
N ILE A 122 -3.44 -3.60 10.98
CA ILE A 122 -3.13 -2.82 12.19
C ILE A 122 -2.06 -3.51 13.03
N PRO A 123 -1.23 -2.75 13.77
CA PRO A 123 -0.37 -3.33 14.79
C PRO A 123 -1.20 -3.78 16.00
N PRO A 124 -0.70 -4.70 16.84
CA PRO A 124 -1.41 -5.15 18.04
C PRO A 124 -1.56 -4.01 19.06
N CYS A 125 -0.56 -3.13 19.17
CA CYS A 125 -0.58 -1.93 19.99
C CYS A 125 0.38 -0.88 19.43
N TYR A 126 0.29 0.36 19.96
CA TYR A 126 1.15 1.46 19.52
C TYR A 126 2.60 1.31 19.97
N GLU A 127 2.83 0.70 21.12
CA GLU A 127 4.15 0.42 21.69
C GLU A 127 4.95 -0.53 20.77
N ASP A 128 4.29 -1.52 20.19
CA ASP A 128 4.92 -2.42 19.23
C ASP A 128 5.22 -1.72 17.90
N LEU A 129 4.33 -0.83 17.47
CA LEU A 129 4.58 -0.02 16.29
C LEU A 129 5.80 0.90 16.48
N GLU A 130 5.92 1.53 17.64
CA GLU A 130 7.07 2.38 17.98
C GLU A 130 8.38 1.58 17.93
N LYS A 131 8.43 0.41 18.59
CA LYS A 131 9.59 -0.49 18.55
C LYS A 131 9.94 -0.90 17.12
N ARG A 132 8.95 -1.23 16.31
CA ARG A 132 9.18 -1.62 14.89
C ARG A 132 9.74 -0.47 14.06
N LEU A 133 9.30 0.77 14.30
CA LEU A 133 9.83 1.96 13.63
C LEU A 133 11.26 2.28 14.07
N GLN A 134 11.56 2.19 15.37
CA GLN A 134 12.90 2.38 15.92
C GLN A 134 13.90 1.34 15.38
N ASN A 135 13.51 0.07 15.34
CA ASN A 135 14.38 -1.03 14.87
C ASN A 135 14.72 -0.97 13.37
N ARG A 136 14.04 -0.14 12.58
CA ARG A 136 14.39 0.07 11.15
C ARG A 136 15.64 0.92 10.95
N ASP A 137 16.04 1.68 11.96
CA ASP A 137 17.22 2.58 11.94
C ASP A 137 17.30 3.47 10.69
N GLN A 138 16.11 3.94 10.23
CA GLN A 138 15.97 4.72 9.00
C GLN A 138 15.40 6.12 9.24
N ASP A 139 14.93 6.40 10.46
CA ASP A 139 14.19 7.61 10.80
C ASP A 139 14.72 8.25 12.09
N SER A 140 14.72 9.59 12.17
CA SER A 140 15.01 10.30 13.42
C SER A 140 13.85 10.14 14.43
N ALA A 141 14.13 10.45 15.70
CA ALA A 141 13.13 10.38 16.76
C ALA A 141 11.90 11.28 16.47
N GLU A 142 12.12 12.46 15.87
CA GLU A 142 11.04 13.36 15.48
C GLU A 142 10.17 12.76 14.37
N VAL A 143 10.77 12.10 13.38
CA VAL A 143 10.07 11.43 12.30
C VAL A 143 9.25 10.26 12.85
N ILE A 144 9.81 9.45 13.76
CA ILE A 144 9.08 8.36 14.43
C ILE A 144 7.87 8.90 15.18
N LYS A 145 8.03 9.98 15.96
CA LYS A 145 6.92 10.62 16.70
C LYS A 145 5.81 11.11 15.77
N SER A 146 6.18 11.73 14.64
CA SER A 146 5.22 12.16 13.63
C SER A 146 4.45 10.99 13.05
N ARG A 147 5.14 9.88 12.67
CA ARG A 147 4.52 8.66 12.13
C ARG A 147 3.58 7.97 13.11
N LEU A 148 3.94 7.95 14.41
CA LEU A 148 3.06 7.40 15.44
C LEU A 148 1.79 8.23 15.62
N LYS A 149 1.88 9.56 15.54
CA LYS A 149 0.72 10.45 15.58
C LYS A 149 -0.20 10.19 14.37
N GLU A 150 0.38 10.01 13.21
CA GLU A 150 -0.36 9.74 11.97
C GLU A 150 -1.00 8.34 11.99
N ALA A 151 -0.29 7.33 12.48
CA ALA A 151 -0.81 5.98 12.64
C ALA A 151 -2.06 5.92 13.52
N LYS A 152 -2.16 6.74 14.56
CA LYS A 152 -3.37 6.85 15.40
C LYS A 152 -4.58 7.32 14.61
N LYS A 153 -4.38 8.28 13.70
CA LYS A 153 -5.43 8.78 12.82
C LYS A 153 -5.80 7.73 11.78
N GLU A 154 -4.79 7.12 11.15
CA GLU A 154 -4.99 6.08 10.13
C GLU A 154 -5.77 4.87 10.67
N VAL A 155 -5.53 4.44 11.92
CA VAL A 155 -6.31 3.35 12.55
C VAL A 155 -7.79 3.72 12.72
N LEU A 156 -8.11 4.98 12.98
CA LEU A 156 -9.50 5.44 13.05
C LEU A 156 -10.17 5.42 11.66
N ASP A 157 -9.45 5.88 10.65
CA ASP A 157 -9.93 5.92 9.27
C ASP A 157 -10.05 4.50 8.69
N GLY A 158 -9.20 3.57 9.13
CA GLY A 158 -9.21 2.15 8.75
C GLY A 158 -10.50 1.41 9.09
N LYS A 159 -11.35 1.95 9.99
CA LYS A 159 -12.68 1.39 10.29
C LYS A 159 -13.65 1.39 9.10
N ASN A 160 -13.35 2.15 8.07
CA ASN A 160 -14.14 2.22 6.83
C ASN A 160 -13.75 1.14 5.80
N PHE A 161 -12.77 0.29 6.12
CA PHE A 161 -12.34 -0.83 5.27
C PHE A 161 -13.26 -2.04 5.48
N ASP A 162 -13.37 -2.89 4.46
CA ASP A 162 -14.20 -4.09 4.51
C ASP A 162 -13.71 -5.11 5.54
N SER A 163 -12.38 -5.16 5.77
CA SER A 163 -11.75 -6.07 6.74
C SER A 163 -10.57 -5.42 7.45
N MET A 164 -10.33 -5.83 8.70
CA MET A 164 -9.16 -5.45 9.49
C MET A 164 -8.41 -6.69 9.96
N ILE A 165 -7.08 -6.70 9.75
CA ILE A 165 -6.18 -7.77 10.18
C ILE A 165 -5.21 -7.21 11.23
N VAL A 166 -5.14 -7.87 12.39
CA VAL A 166 -4.19 -7.51 13.46
C VAL A 166 -2.88 -8.27 13.27
N ASN A 167 -1.81 -7.56 12.89
CA ASN A 167 -0.48 -8.17 12.74
C ASN A 167 0.25 -8.26 14.10
N ASN A 168 -0.27 -9.11 14.98
CA ASN A 168 0.36 -9.49 16.24
C ASN A 168 1.40 -10.60 16.00
N GLU A 169 0.95 -11.70 15.42
CA GLU A 169 1.77 -12.83 15.00
C GLU A 169 1.73 -12.93 13.48
N PHE A 170 2.91 -12.87 12.85
CA PHE A 170 3.03 -12.79 11.39
C PHE A 170 2.31 -13.93 10.66
N ASN A 171 2.52 -15.18 11.11
CA ASN A 171 1.91 -16.36 10.46
C ASN A 171 0.39 -16.38 10.62
N LYS A 172 -0.15 -15.87 11.73
CA LYS A 172 -1.59 -15.76 11.94
C LYS A 172 -2.18 -14.69 11.03
N ALA A 173 -1.59 -13.50 11.01
CA ALA A 173 -2.02 -12.41 10.14
C ALA A 173 -1.92 -12.76 8.65
N LEU A 174 -1.04 -13.69 8.29
CA LEU A 174 -0.93 -14.20 6.92
C LEU A 174 -2.06 -15.19 6.56
N GLN A 175 -2.60 -15.90 7.55
CA GLN A 175 -3.71 -16.84 7.35
C GLN A 175 -5.08 -16.15 7.32
N ASP A 176 -5.20 -15.03 8.06
CA ASP A 176 -6.41 -14.19 8.10
C ASP A 176 -6.61 -13.46 6.78
#